data_0b3be5ea0a4c10242fa07652c1409414
#
_entry.id   0b3be5ea0a4c10242fa07652c1409414
#
_cell.length_a   1.000
_cell.length_b   1.000
_cell.length_c   1.000
_cell.angle_alpha   90.00
_cell.angle_beta   90.00
_cell.angle_gamma   90.00
#
_symmetry.space_group_name_H-M   'P 1'
#
loop_
_entity.id
_entity.type
_entity.pdbx_description
1 polymer ?
#
loop_
_entity_poly.entity_id
_entity_poly.type
_entity_poly.pdbx_seq_one_letter_code
_entity_poly.pdbx_strand_id
1 'polypeptide(L)'
;MITLKDKLSHLSYIQACRHLGDEGQRLIRQGGHVEIDVTEQVFISNDIFRLRLEDAEVSITLNPNRKDRLLCHCSACDKVCEHLGAAFSLILEEKITLGLAAPPPERVPIESLCEEELVNKALEERRERAEHETMQARPINKEELWTDYLVTSRASGKTYRVALRGWERGESYCSCPDFRKNTLGTCKHILHVISWAKTRFKGKKAAPFQSQEVSVHLCYGDALELRLLLPATLPPAVLKIVAPIKDRPIEDVHDLLQRIRELGKIDCEVRIYPDAEEYIQQKLYSLYVQEKMQEIRSDPVNHPLRTTLLKIPLLPYQLDGVAFAAGVGRAILADDMGLGKTIQGIGVAEMLARDANISRVLIICPASLKSQWRIEINRATDRSCNLVLGGAAERAAQYINPAFFTICNYEQILRDFHLIEKTQWDLIILDEGQRIKNWEAKTTRIIKSLKSPFALVLSGTPLENRLEELFTVAGFIDERRLGPAFRFFNRHRVTDERGKVLGYKNLEHLRETLKPILLRRRRKDVIADLPSRTTEILRIPPTDEQLSLHNWHKKQVSRIIRKPYLTEMDIMRLRQALLCCRMSANSTFLVDKQPPG
;
A
#
# COMPACT_ATOMS: atom_id res chain seq x y z
N MET A 1 34.25 -0.53 18.46
CA MET A 1 33.69 -1.35 19.57
C MET A 1 32.28 -0.88 19.83
N ILE A 2 31.30 -1.78 19.99
CA ILE A 2 29.93 -1.39 20.37
C ILE A 2 29.98 -0.95 21.84
N THR A 3 29.53 0.26 22.13
CA THR A 3 29.44 0.79 23.50
C THR A 3 28.07 0.49 24.10
N LEU A 4 27.93 0.66 25.42
CA LEU A 4 26.63 0.54 26.10
C LEU A 4 25.64 1.60 25.56
N LYS A 5 26.11 2.83 25.30
CA LYS A 5 25.28 3.87 24.70
C LYS A 5 24.72 3.46 23.34
N ASP A 6 25.54 2.86 22.46
CA ASP A 6 25.08 2.36 21.16
C ASP A 6 24.01 1.27 21.33
N LYS A 7 24.16 0.40 22.33
CA LYS A 7 23.20 -0.66 22.62
C LYS A 7 21.87 -0.11 23.15
N LEU A 8 21.93 0.84 24.07
CA LEU A 8 20.74 1.47 24.65
C LEU A 8 20.03 2.39 23.67
N SER A 9 20.77 3.05 22.75
CA SER A 9 20.15 3.89 21.71
C SER A 9 19.24 3.09 20.78
N HIS A 10 19.63 1.85 20.44
CA HIS A 10 18.86 0.95 19.59
C HIS A 10 17.89 0.04 20.35
N LEU A 11 17.80 0.18 21.68
CA LEU A 11 16.91 -0.62 22.50
C LEU A 11 15.44 -0.31 22.19
N SER A 12 14.69 -1.34 21.78
CA SER A 12 13.25 -1.25 21.56
C SER A 12 12.48 -1.76 22.79
N TYR A 13 11.20 -1.38 22.90
CA TYR A 13 10.31 -1.85 23.95
C TYR A 13 10.24 -3.40 24.03
N ILE A 14 10.16 -4.07 22.88
CA ILE A 14 10.12 -5.54 22.82
C ILE A 14 11.42 -6.15 23.36
N GLN A 15 12.56 -5.54 23.06
CA GLN A 15 13.86 -5.99 23.57
C GLN A 15 13.97 -5.76 25.07
N ALA A 16 13.54 -4.61 25.57
CA ALA A 16 13.50 -4.32 26.99
C ALA A 16 12.62 -5.33 27.77
N CYS A 17 11.42 -5.63 27.28
CA CYS A 17 10.56 -6.66 27.84
C CYS A 17 11.25 -8.02 27.89
N ARG A 18 11.97 -8.42 26.84
CA ARG A 18 12.71 -9.71 26.81
C ARG A 18 13.83 -9.78 27.85
N HIS A 19 14.48 -8.66 28.15
CA HIS A 19 15.50 -8.61 29.22
C HIS A 19 14.90 -8.82 30.59
N LEU A 20 13.64 -8.45 30.81
CA LEU A 20 12.91 -8.59 32.05
C LEU A 20 12.05 -9.88 32.14
N GLY A 21 12.09 -10.75 31.11
CA GLY A 21 11.36 -12.02 31.07
C GLY A 21 9.84 -11.88 30.92
N ASP A 22 9.09 -12.88 31.40
CA ASP A 22 7.65 -13.00 31.18
C ASP A 22 6.84 -11.83 31.76
N GLU A 23 7.30 -11.24 32.86
CA GLU A 23 6.66 -10.09 33.51
C GLU A 23 7.13 -8.73 32.95
N GLY A 24 7.99 -8.71 31.95
CA GLY A 24 8.65 -7.51 31.45
C GLY A 24 7.69 -6.38 31.08
N GLN A 25 6.55 -6.68 30.49
CA GLN A 25 5.54 -5.68 30.17
C GLN A 25 4.95 -5.02 31.43
N ARG A 26 4.68 -5.82 32.47
CA ARG A 26 4.13 -5.34 33.74
C ARG A 26 5.14 -4.44 34.44
N LEU A 27 6.38 -4.89 34.55
CA LEU A 27 7.45 -4.20 35.26
C LEU A 27 7.83 -2.85 34.60
N ILE A 28 7.93 -2.81 33.27
CA ILE A 28 8.19 -1.54 32.55
C ILE A 28 7.02 -0.57 32.76
N ARG A 29 5.78 -1.04 32.76
CA ARG A 29 4.61 -0.22 32.98
C ARG A 29 4.57 0.35 34.40
N GLN A 30 4.81 -0.48 35.40
CA GLN A 30 4.85 -0.07 36.80
C GLN A 30 6.00 0.91 37.04
N GLY A 31 7.21 0.59 36.55
CA GLY A 31 8.38 1.46 36.67
C GLY A 31 8.24 2.83 36.01
N GLY A 32 7.39 2.92 34.99
CA GLY A 32 7.10 4.20 34.36
C GLY A 32 6.18 5.12 35.17
N HIS A 33 5.66 4.72 36.31
CA HIS A 33 4.94 5.59 37.25
C HIS A 33 5.87 6.22 38.28
N VAL A 34 7.12 5.77 38.35
CA VAL A 34 8.13 6.34 39.26
C VAL A 34 8.57 7.70 38.71
N GLU A 35 8.49 8.75 39.54
CA GLU A 35 9.02 10.07 39.17
C GLU A 35 10.54 10.04 39.39
N ILE A 36 11.30 10.32 38.31
CA ILE A 36 12.76 10.27 38.32
C ILE A 36 13.28 11.59 37.78
N ASP A 37 14.16 12.25 38.57
CA ASP A 37 14.95 13.39 38.09
C ASP A 37 16.19 12.87 37.33
N VAL A 38 16.18 13.05 36.02
CA VAL A 38 17.26 12.56 35.14
C VAL A 38 18.61 13.21 35.46
N THR A 39 18.60 14.46 35.98
CA THR A 39 19.84 15.22 36.21
C THR A 39 20.53 14.83 37.53
N GLU A 40 19.77 14.43 38.53
CA GLU A 40 20.30 14.11 39.87
C GLU A 40 20.44 12.59 40.10
N GLN A 41 19.53 11.78 39.53
CA GLN A 41 19.40 10.38 39.84
C GLN A 41 20.02 9.45 38.79
N VAL A 42 20.43 9.97 37.62
CA VAL A 42 20.89 9.16 36.50
C VAL A 42 22.34 9.46 36.14
N PHE A 43 23.14 8.41 36.01
CA PHE A 43 24.49 8.49 35.45
C PHE A 43 24.60 7.54 34.23
N ILE A 44 25.08 8.05 33.10
CA ILE A 44 25.28 7.25 31.89
C ILE A 44 26.65 7.51 31.25
N SER A 45 27.40 6.46 31.02
CA SER A 45 28.67 6.47 30.27
C SER A 45 28.66 5.43 29.14
N ASN A 46 29.77 5.29 28.44
CA ASN A 46 29.90 4.25 27.39
C ASN A 46 29.87 2.82 27.92
N ASP A 47 30.11 2.62 29.23
CA ASP A 47 30.28 1.30 29.86
C ASP A 47 29.20 0.99 30.87
N ILE A 48 28.59 2.00 31.50
CA ILE A 48 27.62 1.80 32.58
C ILE A 48 26.49 2.86 32.53
N PHE A 49 25.29 2.38 32.78
CA PHE A 49 24.11 3.18 33.13
C PHE A 49 23.79 2.91 34.61
N ARG A 50 23.56 3.95 35.41
CA ARG A 50 23.12 3.86 36.80
C ARG A 50 21.90 4.72 37.04
N LEU A 51 20.97 4.17 37.80
CA LEU A 51 19.78 4.88 38.29
C LEU A 51 19.71 4.71 39.79
N ARG A 52 19.68 5.84 40.55
CA ARG A 52 19.47 5.86 41.99
C ARG A 52 18.00 6.15 42.28
N LEU A 53 17.36 5.24 42.95
CA LEU A 53 16.01 5.39 43.50
C LEU A 53 16.12 5.59 45.02
N GLU A 54 15.04 5.92 45.70
CA GLU A 54 15.03 6.13 47.13
C GLU A 54 15.46 4.88 47.91
N ASP A 55 15.10 3.69 47.42
CA ASP A 55 15.28 2.39 48.08
C ASP A 55 16.23 1.45 47.34
N ALA A 56 16.72 1.80 46.13
CA ALA A 56 17.55 0.92 45.32
C ALA A 56 18.49 1.68 44.38
N GLU A 57 19.62 1.06 44.03
CA GLU A 57 20.47 1.47 42.90
C GLU A 57 20.42 0.40 41.83
N VAL A 58 20.10 0.81 40.59
CA VAL A 58 20.08 -0.06 39.42
C VAL A 58 21.30 0.25 38.55
N SER A 59 21.99 -0.79 38.12
CA SER A 59 23.08 -0.66 37.14
C SER A 59 22.85 -1.58 35.93
N ILE A 60 23.14 -1.04 34.73
CA ILE A 60 23.10 -1.77 33.47
C ILE A 60 24.46 -1.64 32.79
N THR A 61 25.05 -2.77 32.41
CA THR A 61 26.35 -2.85 31.71
C THR A 61 26.27 -3.81 30.54
N LEU A 62 27.30 -3.81 29.68
CA LEU A 62 27.44 -4.87 28.67
C LEU A 62 28.00 -6.14 29.30
N ASN A 63 27.45 -7.30 28.94
CA ASN A 63 28.00 -8.57 29.39
C ASN A 63 29.40 -8.78 28.81
N PRO A 64 30.45 -8.97 29.65
CA PRO A 64 31.83 -9.10 29.18
C PRO A 64 32.05 -10.30 28.25
N ASN A 65 31.29 -11.38 28.43
CA ASN A 65 31.40 -12.62 27.65
C ASN A 65 30.50 -12.65 26.42
N ARG A 66 29.45 -11.83 26.39
CA ARG A 66 28.49 -11.72 25.28
C ARG A 66 28.07 -10.26 25.13
N LYS A 67 28.83 -9.48 24.37
CA LYS A 67 28.60 -8.05 24.12
C LYS A 67 27.25 -7.71 23.46
N ASP A 68 26.49 -8.69 23.02
CA ASP A 68 25.13 -8.57 22.52
C ASP A 68 24.08 -8.54 23.64
N ARG A 69 24.43 -8.88 24.90
CA ARG A 69 23.52 -8.93 26.05
C ARG A 69 23.84 -7.87 27.07
N LEU A 70 22.79 -7.29 27.66
CA LEU A 70 22.86 -6.42 28.80
C LEU A 70 22.94 -7.22 30.09
N LEU A 71 23.76 -6.80 31.03
CA LEU A 71 23.80 -7.28 32.39
C LEU A 71 23.14 -6.23 33.28
N CYS A 72 22.07 -6.62 33.96
CA CYS A 72 21.27 -5.74 34.80
C CYS A 72 21.40 -6.18 36.25
N HIS A 73 21.65 -5.25 37.15
CA HIS A 73 21.76 -5.50 38.58
C HIS A 73 20.95 -4.47 39.36
N CYS A 74 20.31 -4.90 40.44
CA CYS A 74 19.60 -4.05 41.40
C CYS A 74 20.20 -4.32 42.77
N SER A 75 20.50 -3.26 43.54
CA SER A 75 21.08 -3.39 44.89
C SER A 75 20.11 -3.97 45.94
N ALA A 76 18.81 -3.79 45.70
CA ALA A 76 17.77 -4.24 46.65
C ALA A 76 17.15 -5.61 46.30
N CYS A 77 17.39 -6.14 45.07
CA CYS A 77 16.71 -7.34 44.57
C CYS A 77 17.67 -8.25 43.80
N ASP A 78 17.67 -9.55 44.10
CA ASP A 78 18.47 -10.58 43.40
C ASP A 78 17.81 -11.05 42.10
N LYS A 79 16.55 -10.71 41.86
CA LYS A 79 15.76 -11.08 40.68
C LYS A 79 15.28 -9.87 39.93
N VAL A 80 14.75 -10.12 38.74
CA VAL A 80 14.08 -9.07 37.95
C VAL A 80 12.96 -8.42 38.79
N CYS A 81 12.98 -7.09 38.87
CA CYS A 81 12.16 -6.33 39.82
C CYS A 81 11.63 -5.02 39.18
N GLU A 82 10.78 -4.32 39.93
CA GLU A 82 10.19 -3.03 39.51
C GLU A 82 11.24 -1.93 39.30
N HIS A 83 12.34 -1.94 40.06
CA HIS A 83 13.43 -0.98 39.92
C HIS A 83 14.13 -1.13 38.55
N LEU A 84 14.36 -2.36 38.08
CA LEU A 84 14.82 -2.63 36.72
C LEU A 84 13.79 -2.19 35.68
N GLY A 85 12.50 -2.38 35.98
CA GLY A 85 11.40 -1.88 35.16
C GLY A 85 11.44 -0.36 35.01
N ALA A 86 11.69 0.37 36.11
CA ALA A 86 11.85 1.83 36.12
C ALA A 86 13.06 2.28 35.28
N ALA A 87 14.20 1.61 35.40
CA ALA A 87 15.38 1.91 34.60
C ALA A 87 15.14 1.72 33.09
N PHE A 88 14.54 0.61 32.69
CA PHE A 88 14.20 0.38 31.27
C PHE A 88 13.11 1.33 30.76
N SER A 89 12.12 1.66 31.60
CA SER A 89 11.10 2.65 31.23
C SER A 89 11.73 4.01 30.98
N LEU A 90 12.60 4.46 31.88
CA LEU A 90 13.32 5.73 31.76
C LEU A 90 14.21 5.76 30.50
N ILE A 91 14.99 4.71 30.24
CA ILE A 91 15.82 4.63 29.04
C ILE A 91 14.99 4.73 27.76
N LEU A 92 13.81 4.11 27.71
CA LEU A 92 12.93 4.16 26.56
C LEU A 92 12.24 5.52 26.37
N GLU A 93 11.97 6.22 27.46
CA GLU A 93 11.28 7.52 27.46
C GLU A 93 12.21 8.69 27.18
N GLU A 94 13.37 8.70 27.84
CA GLU A 94 14.25 9.86 27.92
C GLU A 94 15.53 9.70 27.06
N LYS A 95 15.45 8.97 25.93
CA LYS A 95 16.60 8.74 25.04
C LYS A 95 17.32 10.02 24.63
N ILE A 96 16.60 11.12 24.40
CA ILE A 96 17.19 12.39 24.00
C ILE A 96 17.91 13.04 25.19
N THR A 97 17.24 13.11 26.33
CA THR A 97 17.77 13.69 27.57
C THR A 97 19.01 12.92 28.05
N LEU A 98 19.02 11.60 27.85
CA LEU A 98 20.15 10.72 28.16
C LEU A 98 21.28 10.74 27.10
N GLY A 99 21.14 11.51 26.03
CA GLY A 99 22.10 11.55 24.93
C GLY A 99 22.22 10.23 24.15
N LEU A 100 21.16 9.42 24.18
CA LEU A 100 21.08 8.12 23.46
C LEU A 100 20.45 8.25 22.08
N ALA A 101 19.81 9.36 21.76
CA ALA A 101 19.23 9.66 20.44
C ALA A 101 19.35 11.15 20.16
N ALA A 102 19.62 11.50 18.91
CA ALA A 102 19.45 12.87 18.44
C ALA A 102 17.95 13.15 18.20
N PRO A 103 17.48 14.38 18.37
CA PRO A 103 16.16 14.75 17.89
C PRO A 103 16.07 14.42 16.39
N PRO A 104 14.90 13.97 15.89
CA PRO A 104 14.74 13.66 14.48
C PRO A 104 15.14 14.91 13.66
N PRO A 105 15.92 14.73 12.57
CA PRO A 105 16.32 15.86 11.75
C PRO A 105 15.07 16.59 11.25
N GLU A 106 15.12 17.93 11.24
CA GLU A 106 14.07 18.76 10.66
C GLU A 106 13.88 18.34 9.20
N ARG A 107 12.78 17.69 8.92
CA ARG A 107 12.42 17.30 7.56
C ARG A 107 11.62 18.44 6.94
N VAL A 108 12.15 19.02 5.87
CA VAL A 108 11.35 19.91 5.03
C VAL A 108 10.17 19.10 4.50
N PRO A 109 8.93 19.48 4.83
CA PRO A 109 7.75 18.78 4.34
C PRO A 109 7.73 18.77 2.82
N ILE A 110 7.45 17.62 2.21
CA ILE A 110 7.36 17.52 0.74
C ILE A 110 6.28 18.43 0.17
N GLU A 111 5.30 18.78 0.96
CA GLU A 111 4.19 19.67 0.64
C GLU A 111 4.61 21.13 0.44
N SER A 112 5.77 21.54 0.97
CA SER A 112 6.35 22.89 0.81
C SER A 112 7.28 23.02 -0.39
N LEU A 113 7.67 21.90 -1.03
CA LEU A 113 8.57 21.88 -2.18
C LEU A 113 7.81 22.19 -3.48
N CYS A 114 8.46 22.89 -4.39
CA CYS A 114 7.94 23.04 -5.75
C CYS A 114 8.11 21.75 -6.56
N GLU A 115 7.47 21.66 -7.73
CA GLU A 115 7.50 20.44 -8.58
C GLU A 115 8.93 20.07 -9.00
N GLU A 116 9.75 21.05 -9.33
CA GLU A 116 11.14 20.82 -9.75
C GLU A 116 12.00 20.27 -8.59
N GLU A 117 11.86 20.83 -7.40
CA GLU A 117 12.57 20.35 -6.21
C GLU A 117 12.16 18.92 -5.83
N LEU A 118 10.85 18.60 -5.96
CA LEU A 118 10.34 17.24 -5.74
C LEU A 118 10.94 16.25 -6.73
N VAL A 119 11.00 16.60 -8.01
CA VAL A 119 11.58 15.76 -9.06
C VAL A 119 13.07 15.57 -8.81
N ASN A 120 13.80 16.64 -8.48
CA ASN A 120 15.23 16.58 -8.21
C ASN A 120 15.54 15.70 -6.99
N LYS A 121 14.78 15.86 -5.90
CA LYS A 121 14.90 15.01 -4.72
C LYS A 121 14.63 13.53 -5.03
N ALA A 122 13.57 13.26 -5.79
CA ALA A 122 13.23 11.91 -6.19
C ALA A 122 14.28 11.27 -7.13
N LEU A 123 14.93 12.06 -7.97
CA LEU A 123 16.04 11.61 -8.82
C LEU A 123 17.30 11.32 -7.99
N GLU A 124 17.61 12.17 -7.01
CA GLU A 124 18.77 12.00 -6.14
C GLU A 124 18.67 10.71 -5.33
N GLU A 125 17.52 10.43 -4.70
CA GLU A 125 17.26 9.17 -4.00
C GLU A 125 17.54 7.93 -4.88
N ARG A 126 17.27 8.04 -6.19
CA ARG A 126 17.48 6.94 -7.13
C ARG A 126 18.94 6.81 -7.56
N ARG A 127 19.68 7.94 -7.63
CA ARG A 127 21.12 7.96 -7.87
C ARG A 127 21.86 7.32 -6.71
N GLU A 128 21.58 7.77 -5.49
CA GLU A 128 22.15 7.19 -4.27
C GLU A 128 21.90 5.67 -4.19
N ARG A 129 20.68 5.24 -4.50
CA ARG A 129 20.35 3.81 -4.52
C ARG A 129 21.03 3.05 -5.66
N ALA A 130 21.29 3.67 -6.81
CA ALA A 130 22.01 3.07 -7.92
C ALA A 130 23.50 2.87 -7.60
N GLU A 131 24.08 3.74 -6.75
CA GLU A 131 25.47 3.71 -6.32
C GLU A 131 25.70 2.76 -5.14
N HIS A 132 24.80 2.79 -4.14
CA HIS A 132 24.99 2.06 -2.89
C HIS A 132 24.41 0.64 -2.89
N GLU A 133 23.35 0.37 -3.68
CA GLU A 133 22.79 -0.97 -3.75
C GLU A 133 23.62 -1.90 -4.64
N THR A 134 23.97 -3.08 -4.13
CA THR A 134 24.72 -4.08 -4.90
C THR A 134 23.83 -4.70 -5.97
N MET A 135 24.08 -4.34 -7.22
CA MET A 135 23.39 -4.84 -8.40
C MET A 135 24.38 -5.42 -9.41
N GLN A 136 23.95 -6.42 -10.17
CA GLN A 136 24.73 -7.03 -11.24
C GLN A 136 24.03 -6.83 -12.58
N ALA A 137 24.66 -6.07 -13.49
CA ALA A 137 24.18 -5.88 -14.85
C ALA A 137 24.85 -6.87 -15.82
N ARG A 138 24.05 -7.57 -16.63
CA ARG A 138 24.51 -8.48 -17.67
C ARG A 138 23.88 -8.09 -19.01
N PRO A 139 24.64 -7.63 -20.01
CA PRO A 139 24.13 -7.34 -21.33
C PRO A 139 23.72 -8.64 -22.04
N ILE A 140 22.65 -8.60 -22.82
CA ILE A 140 22.25 -9.74 -23.68
C ILE A 140 23.26 -9.87 -24.81
N ASN A 141 23.57 -8.75 -25.50
CA ASN A 141 24.70 -8.71 -26.45
C ASN A 141 25.90 -7.99 -25.80
N LYS A 142 27.03 -8.71 -25.63
CA LYS A 142 28.22 -8.18 -24.94
C LYS A 142 29.00 -7.17 -25.76
N GLU A 143 28.80 -7.13 -27.06
CA GLU A 143 29.57 -6.28 -28.00
C GLU A 143 28.86 -4.96 -28.31
N GLU A 144 27.56 -4.92 -28.05
CA GLU A 144 26.71 -3.77 -28.33
C GLU A 144 26.42 -2.95 -27.07
N LEU A 145 26.53 -1.64 -27.22
CA LEU A 145 26.15 -0.70 -26.16
C LEU A 145 24.62 -0.63 -26.02
N TRP A 146 23.95 -0.43 -27.14
CA TRP A 146 22.49 -0.30 -27.20
C TRP A 146 21.85 -1.68 -27.30
N THR A 147 21.70 -2.32 -26.16
CA THR A 147 21.13 -3.66 -26.02
C THR A 147 20.26 -3.74 -24.77
N ASP A 148 19.64 -4.88 -24.57
CA ASP A 148 18.94 -5.17 -23.32
C ASP A 148 19.94 -5.72 -22.29
N TYR A 149 19.72 -5.31 -21.04
CA TYR A 149 20.50 -5.72 -19.87
C TYR A 149 19.60 -6.42 -18.87
N LEU A 150 20.07 -7.50 -18.29
CA LEU A 150 19.45 -8.14 -17.14
C LEU A 150 20.14 -7.63 -15.87
N VAL A 151 19.39 -6.92 -15.03
CA VAL A 151 19.89 -6.34 -13.77
C VAL A 151 19.33 -7.12 -12.59
N THR A 152 20.20 -7.81 -11.87
CA THR A 152 19.84 -8.60 -10.69
C THR A 152 20.24 -7.85 -9.42
N SER A 153 19.28 -7.57 -8.55
CA SER A 153 19.54 -7.04 -7.21
C SER A 153 19.99 -8.16 -6.27
N ARG A 154 21.16 -8.05 -5.65
CA ARG A 154 21.65 -9.07 -4.69
C ARG A 154 20.82 -9.10 -3.41
N ALA A 155 20.25 -7.97 -3.01
CA ALA A 155 19.43 -7.88 -1.80
C ALA A 155 18.08 -8.61 -1.90
N SER A 156 17.45 -8.61 -3.09
CA SER A 156 16.12 -9.21 -3.30
C SER A 156 16.13 -10.45 -4.18
N GLY A 157 17.24 -10.75 -4.87
CA GLY A 157 17.35 -11.81 -5.87
C GLY A 157 16.52 -11.58 -7.14
N LYS A 158 15.77 -10.47 -7.23
CA LYS A 158 14.93 -10.17 -8.40
C LYS A 158 15.73 -9.63 -9.56
N THR A 159 15.41 -10.11 -10.76
CA THR A 159 16.03 -9.67 -12.01
C THR A 159 15.04 -8.83 -12.82
N TYR A 160 15.50 -7.70 -13.32
CA TYR A 160 14.73 -6.78 -14.16
C TYR A 160 15.43 -6.59 -15.51
N ARG A 161 14.65 -6.44 -16.57
CA ARG A 161 15.13 -6.12 -17.90
C ARG A 161 15.23 -4.61 -18.07
N VAL A 162 16.37 -4.13 -18.50
CA VAL A 162 16.64 -2.73 -18.87
C VAL A 162 16.97 -2.67 -20.35
N ALA A 163 16.16 -2.02 -21.16
CA ALA A 163 16.45 -1.73 -22.56
C ALA A 163 17.15 -0.37 -22.61
N LEU A 164 18.48 -0.38 -22.78
CA LEU A 164 19.27 0.85 -22.89
C LEU A 164 19.21 1.38 -24.33
N ARG A 165 18.65 2.58 -24.52
CA ARG A 165 18.44 3.19 -25.83
C ARG A 165 18.98 4.62 -25.94
N GLY A 166 19.39 5.20 -24.83
CA GLY A 166 19.96 6.54 -24.77
C GLY A 166 20.46 6.88 -23.38
N TRP A 167 21.07 8.04 -23.26
CA TRP A 167 21.65 8.54 -22.01
C TRP A 167 20.69 9.43 -21.23
N GLU A 168 19.68 9.98 -21.94
CA GLU A 168 18.72 10.91 -21.36
C GLU A 168 17.53 10.18 -20.71
N ARG A 169 16.82 10.90 -19.86
CA ARG A 169 15.62 10.39 -19.21
C ARG A 169 14.52 10.16 -20.23
N GLY A 170 13.82 9.04 -20.11
CA GLY A 170 12.70 8.68 -20.99
C GLY A 170 13.10 7.91 -22.24
N GLU A 171 14.37 7.87 -22.61
CA GLU A 171 14.84 7.12 -23.78
C GLU A 171 14.93 5.61 -23.52
N SER A 172 15.24 5.23 -22.30
CA SER A 172 15.45 3.84 -21.91
C SER A 172 14.28 3.28 -21.09
N TYR A 173 14.08 1.96 -21.14
CA TYR A 173 12.99 1.25 -20.46
C TYR A 173 13.53 0.34 -19.35
N CYS A 174 12.75 0.16 -18.29
CA CYS A 174 12.99 -0.85 -17.26
C CYS A 174 11.69 -1.55 -16.85
N SER A 175 11.71 -2.87 -16.74
CA SER A 175 10.56 -3.66 -16.29
C SER A 175 10.26 -3.55 -14.78
N CYS A 176 11.07 -2.80 -14.01
CA CYS A 176 10.87 -2.70 -12.57
C CYS A 176 9.63 -1.88 -12.18
N PRO A 177 8.99 -2.21 -11.04
CA PRO A 177 7.81 -1.49 -10.58
C PRO A 177 8.03 0.01 -10.32
N ASP A 178 9.24 0.42 -9.88
CA ASP A 178 9.56 1.83 -9.67
C ASP A 178 9.49 2.62 -10.99
N PHE A 179 10.15 2.14 -12.06
CA PHE A 179 10.13 2.79 -13.37
C PHE A 179 8.72 2.95 -13.92
N ARG A 180 7.90 1.91 -13.78
CA ARG A 180 6.52 1.91 -14.30
C ARG A 180 5.58 2.91 -13.60
N LYS A 181 5.93 3.38 -12.39
CA LYS A 181 5.06 4.18 -11.51
C LYS A 181 5.57 5.58 -11.20
N ASN A 182 6.87 5.82 -11.29
CA ASN A 182 7.48 7.04 -10.74
C ASN A 182 7.34 8.29 -11.62
N THR A 183 6.92 8.14 -12.87
CA THR A 183 6.78 9.23 -13.87
C THR A 183 8.05 10.06 -14.11
N LEU A 184 9.22 9.56 -13.70
CA LEU A 184 10.50 10.26 -13.85
C LEU A 184 11.26 9.89 -15.13
N GLY A 185 10.78 8.88 -15.88
CA GLY A 185 11.47 8.37 -17.08
C GLY A 185 12.80 7.66 -16.78
N THR A 186 13.10 7.37 -15.50
CA THR A 186 14.30 6.64 -15.07
C THR A 186 14.08 5.91 -13.75
N CYS A 187 15.01 5.03 -13.39
CA CYS A 187 15.03 4.33 -12.09
C CYS A 187 16.47 3.94 -11.74
N LYS A 188 16.70 3.46 -10.51
CA LYS A 188 18.02 3.01 -10.07
C LYS A 188 18.67 1.98 -11.00
N HIS A 189 17.91 1.08 -11.62
CA HIS A 189 18.44 0.06 -12.53
C HIS A 189 18.94 0.67 -13.85
N ILE A 190 18.20 1.62 -14.43
CA ILE A 190 18.65 2.35 -15.63
C ILE A 190 19.91 3.15 -15.30
N LEU A 191 19.93 3.89 -14.19
CA LEU A 191 21.08 4.68 -13.76
C LEU A 191 22.31 3.79 -13.51
N HIS A 192 22.12 2.63 -12.90
CA HIS A 192 23.20 1.64 -12.70
C HIS A 192 23.75 1.13 -14.04
N VAL A 193 22.87 0.76 -14.99
CA VAL A 193 23.29 0.31 -16.34
C VAL A 193 24.01 1.42 -17.09
N ILE A 194 23.54 2.66 -17.04
CA ILE A 194 24.22 3.82 -17.65
C ILE A 194 25.62 4.00 -17.09
N SER A 195 25.78 3.94 -15.76
CA SER A 195 27.09 4.05 -15.10
C SER A 195 28.03 2.90 -15.53
N TRP A 196 27.53 1.66 -15.51
CA TRP A 196 28.26 0.49 -15.94
C TRP A 196 28.68 0.56 -17.42
N ALA A 197 27.76 0.95 -18.30
CA ALA A 197 28.00 1.07 -19.74
C ALA A 197 29.03 2.16 -20.07
N LYS A 198 28.92 3.34 -19.44
CA LYS A 198 29.90 4.43 -19.58
C LYS A 198 31.30 4.00 -19.19
N THR A 199 31.44 3.15 -18.17
CA THR A 199 32.74 2.62 -17.73
C THR A 199 33.31 1.60 -18.72
N ARG A 200 32.48 0.68 -19.22
CA ARG A 200 32.90 -0.42 -20.10
C ARG A 200 33.17 0.02 -21.53
N PHE A 201 32.40 0.96 -22.05
CA PHE A 201 32.53 1.46 -23.43
C PHE A 201 33.25 2.80 -23.50
N LYS A 202 34.18 3.07 -22.55
CA LYS A 202 35.04 4.27 -22.55
C LYS A 202 35.78 4.40 -23.89
N GLY A 203 35.63 5.56 -24.56
CA GLY A 203 36.35 5.87 -25.80
C GLY A 203 35.64 5.47 -27.10
N LYS A 204 34.60 4.68 -27.07
CA LYS A 204 33.74 4.47 -28.25
C LYS A 204 32.74 5.64 -28.34
N LYS A 205 32.84 6.51 -29.36
CA LYS A 205 31.75 7.41 -29.72
C LYS A 205 30.58 6.53 -30.13
N ALA A 206 29.63 6.34 -29.21
CA ALA A 206 28.43 5.58 -29.50
C ALA A 206 27.57 6.41 -30.48
N ALA A 207 27.27 5.84 -31.65
CA ALA A 207 26.21 6.38 -32.51
C ALA A 207 24.90 6.40 -31.71
N PRO A 208 24.01 7.35 -31.93
CA PRO A 208 22.67 7.33 -31.32
C PRO A 208 21.98 5.99 -31.58
N PHE A 209 21.14 5.56 -30.65
CA PHE A 209 20.33 4.36 -30.87
C PHE A 209 19.44 4.55 -32.10
N GLN A 210 19.47 3.60 -33.01
CA GLN A 210 18.59 3.56 -34.18
C GLN A 210 17.86 2.22 -34.17
N SER A 211 16.52 2.27 -34.21
CA SER A 211 15.72 1.07 -34.41
C SER A 211 15.99 0.49 -35.79
N GLN A 212 16.09 -0.81 -35.90
CA GLN A 212 16.23 -1.51 -37.19
C GLN A 212 14.88 -1.95 -37.76
N GLU A 213 13.83 -1.94 -36.94
CA GLU A 213 12.48 -2.42 -37.28
C GLU A 213 11.41 -1.44 -36.79
N VAL A 214 10.23 -1.46 -37.42
CA VAL A 214 9.06 -0.74 -36.92
C VAL A 214 8.58 -1.43 -35.65
N SER A 215 8.49 -0.70 -34.55
CA SER A 215 8.02 -1.29 -33.30
C SER A 215 7.06 -0.38 -32.53
N VAL A 216 6.17 -1.00 -31.77
CA VAL A 216 5.22 -0.34 -30.87
C VAL A 216 5.69 -0.55 -29.43
N HIS A 217 5.80 0.53 -28.69
CA HIS A 217 6.25 0.52 -27.30
C HIS A 217 5.41 1.45 -26.43
N LEU A 218 5.50 1.27 -25.10
CA LEU A 218 4.92 2.19 -24.13
C LEU A 218 5.97 3.21 -23.67
N CYS A 219 5.58 4.49 -23.67
CA CYS A 219 6.30 5.56 -23.00
C CYS A 219 5.72 5.78 -21.60
N TYR A 220 6.61 5.75 -20.60
CA TYR A 220 6.27 5.89 -19.18
C TYR A 220 6.65 7.30 -18.70
N GLY A 221 5.84 8.29 -19.07
CA GLY A 221 5.92 9.67 -18.58
C GLY A 221 4.81 9.98 -17.56
N ASP A 222 4.35 11.23 -17.54
CA ASP A 222 3.20 11.65 -16.72
C ASP A 222 1.92 10.91 -17.16
N ALA A 223 1.75 10.70 -18.46
CA ALA A 223 0.77 9.79 -19.04
C ALA A 223 1.45 8.54 -19.60
N LEU A 224 0.68 7.45 -19.69
CA LEU A 224 1.11 6.23 -20.36
C LEU A 224 0.68 6.32 -21.83
N GLU A 225 1.64 6.33 -22.73
CA GLU A 225 1.40 6.57 -24.14
C GLU A 225 1.93 5.42 -24.99
N LEU A 226 1.11 4.94 -25.93
CA LEU A 226 1.59 4.10 -27.03
C LEU A 226 2.29 4.98 -28.06
N ARG A 227 3.48 4.58 -28.50
CA ARG A 227 4.24 5.28 -29.53
C ARG A 227 4.90 4.30 -30.48
N LEU A 228 5.17 4.78 -31.72
CA LEU A 228 6.01 4.06 -32.67
C LEU A 228 7.48 4.40 -32.44
N LEU A 229 8.33 3.38 -32.59
CA LEU A 229 9.76 3.53 -32.75
C LEU A 229 10.10 3.08 -34.17
N LEU A 230 10.67 3.97 -34.96
CA LEU A 230 10.85 3.80 -36.39
C LEU A 230 12.33 3.74 -36.78
N PRO A 231 12.71 2.96 -37.81
CA PRO A 231 14.03 3.06 -38.43
C PRO A 231 14.32 4.45 -39.00
N ALA A 232 15.60 4.80 -39.08
CA ALA A 232 16.04 6.09 -39.66
C ALA A 232 15.61 6.25 -41.13
N THR A 233 15.57 5.15 -41.88
CA THR A 233 15.12 5.11 -43.29
C THR A 233 13.94 4.14 -43.41
N LEU A 234 12.86 4.65 -44.01
CA LEU A 234 11.63 3.88 -44.23
C LEU A 234 11.30 3.88 -45.73
N PRO A 235 10.85 2.73 -46.27
CA PRO A 235 10.27 2.68 -47.62
C PRO A 235 9.09 3.65 -47.74
N PRO A 236 8.90 4.34 -48.88
CA PRO A 236 7.81 5.29 -49.06
C PRO A 236 6.41 4.72 -48.77
N ALA A 237 6.19 3.43 -49.07
CA ALA A 237 4.94 2.73 -48.82
C ALA A 237 4.69 2.60 -47.28
N VAL A 238 5.70 2.22 -46.51
CA VAL A 238 5.64 2.15 -45.03
C VAL A 238 5.41 3.52 -44.43
N LEU A 239 6.17 4.52 -44.89
CA LEU A 239 6.05 5.92 -44.41
C LEU A 239 4.62 6.45 -44.58
N LYS A 240 3.96 6.20 -45.71
CA LYS A 240 2.58 6.60 -45.96
C LYS A 240 1.59 6.03 -44.91
N ILE A 241 1.78 4.80 -44.50
CA ILE A 241 0.90 4.12 -43.53
C ILE A 241 1.14 4.68 -42.11
N VAL A 242 2.40 4.89 -41.71
CA VAL A 242 2.73 5.29 -40.34
C VAL A 242 2.70 6.80 -40.12
N ALA A 243 2.76 7.64 -41.18
CA ALA A 243 2.81 9.10 -41.11
C ALA A 243 1.72 9.71 -40.20
N PRO A 244 0.46 9.25 -40.20
CA PRO A 244 -0.58 9.81 -39.34
C PRO A 244 -0.36 9.61 -37.84
N ILE A 245 0.42 8.60 -37.44
CA ILE A 245 0.67 8.23 -36.02
C ILE A 245 2.15 8.35 -35.64
N LYS A 246 2.98 8.84 -36.57
CA LYS A 246 4.40 9.10 -36.33
C LYS A 246 4.60 10.24 -35.33
N ASP A 247 5.56 10.12 -34.46
CA ASP A 247 6.03 11.14 -33.50
C ASP A 247 4.97 11.69 -32.52
N ARG A 248 3.81 11.01 -32.39
CA ARG A 248 2.73 11.39 -31.47
C ARG A 248 2.19 10.17 -30.71
N PRO A 249 1.53 10.39 -29.56
CA PRO A 249 0.82 9.32 -28.86
C PRO A 249 -0.27 8.70 -29.73
N ILE A 250 -0.39 7.37 -29.64
CA ILE A 250 -1.43 6.61 -30.33
C ILE A 250 -2.59 6.43 -29.37
N GLU A 251 -3.69 7.13 -29.61
CA GLU A 251 -4.88 7.11 -28.78
C GLU A 251 -5.86 6.01 -29.22
N ASP A 252 -6.01 5.83 -30.54
CA ASP A 252 -6.89 4.84 -31.14
C ASP A 252 -6.15 3.53 -31.44
N VAL A 253 -6.48 2.53 -30.63
CA VAL A 253 -5.91 1.18 -30.75
C VAL A 253 -6.44 0.44 -31.98
N HIS A 254 -7.70 0.70 -32.41
CA HIS A 254 -8.26 0.08 -33.61
C HIS A 254 -7.56 0.58 -34.87
N ASP A 255 -7.31 1.90 -34.98
CA ASP A 255 -6.52 2.48 -36.06
C ASP A 255 -5.09 1.91 -36.08
N LEU A 256 -4.44 1.76 -34.91
CA LEU A 256 -3.13 1.12 -34.82
C LEU A 256 -3.15 -0.30 -35.39
N LEU A 257 -4.10 -1.14 -34.97
CA LEU A 257 -4.18 -2.53 -35.43
C LEU A 257 -4.49 -2.62 -36.93
N GLN A 258 -5.31 -1.72 -37.45
CA GLN A 258 -5.56 -1.65 -38.90
C GLN A 258 -4.27 -1.34 -39.67
N ARG A 259 -3.48 -0.36 -39.22
CA ARG A 259 -2.19 -0.01 -39.82
C ARG A 259 -1.17 -1.14 -39.74
N ILE A 260 -1.12 -1.86 -38.62
CA ILE A 260 -0.26 -3.05 -38.48
C ILE A 260 -0.65 -4.12 -39.53
N ARG A 261 -1.95 -4.33 -39.77
CA ARG A 261 -2.42 -5.26 -40.82
C ARG A 261 -2.03 -4.75 -42.22
N GLU A 262 -2.10 -3.46 -42.49
CA GLU A 262 -1.69 -2.86 -43.76
C GLU A 262 -0.18 -2.99 -43.98
N LEU A 263 0.63 -2.81 -42.95
CA LEU A 263 2.08 -3.04 -42.98
C LEU A 263 2.42 -4.51 -43.26
N GLY A 264 1.69 -5.46 -42.66
CA GLY A 264 1.86 -6.87 -42.94
C GLY A 264 1.56 -7.26 -44.42
N LYS A 265 0.67 -6.53 -45.11
CA LYS A 265 0.39 -6.77 -46.55
C LYS A 265 1.53 -6.36 -47.48
N ILE A 266 2.47 -5.56 -47.01
CA ILE A 266 3.66 -5.08 -47.73
C ILE A 266 4.95 -5.68 -47.16
N ASP A 267 4.85 -6.84 -46.52
CA ASP A 267 5.96 -7.57 -45.88
C ASP A 267 6.79 -6.77 -44.88
N CYS A 268 6.15 -5.82 -44.22
CA CYS A 268 6.76 -5.06 -43.12
C CYS A 268 6.26 -5.62 -41.79
N GLU A 269 7.12 -6.38 -41.11
CA GLU A 269 6.82 -6.86 -39.75
C GLU A 269 6.91 -5.74 -38.73
N VAL A 270 5.93 -5.71 -37.81
CA VAL A 270 5.87 -4.77 -36.71
C VAL A 270 6.07 -5.51 -35.39
N ARG A 271 7.09 -5.15 -34.66
CA ARG A 271 7.35 -5.71 -33.34
C ARG A 271 6.56 -4.97 -32.28
N ILE A 272 5.71 -5.67 -31.56
CA ILE A 272 5.00 -5.12 -30.39
C ILE A 272 5.74 -5.57 -29.13
N TYR A 273 6.13 -4.60 -28.28
CA TYR A 273 6.74 -4.94 -27.00
C TYR A 273 5.72 -5.55 -26.05
N PRO A 274 6.10 -6.53 -25.19
CA PRO A 274 5.15 -7.29 -24.37
C PRO A 274 4.26 -6.45 -23.48
N ASP A 275 4.77 -5.36 -22.93
CA ASP A 275 4.01 -4.41 -22.12
C ASP A 275 3.05 -3.56 -22.95
N ALA A 276 3.43 -3.21 -24.19
CA ALA A 276 2.54 -2.56 -25.14
C ALA A 276 1.43 -3.49 -25.61
N GLU A 277 1.74 -4.76 -25.85
CA GLU A 277 0.74 -5.77 -26.20
C GLU A 277 -0.30 -5.98 -25.09
N GLU A 278 0.16 -6.14 -23.84
CA GLU A 278 -0.71 -6.21 -22.65
C GLU A 278 -1.64 -4.99 -22.56
N TYR A 279 -1.09 -3.80 -22.77
CA TYR A 279 -1.86 -2.54 -22.75
C TYR A 279 -2.89 -2.47 -23.88
N ILE A 280 -2.53 -2.88 -25.10
CA ILE A 280 -3.42 -2.93 -26.27
C ILE A 280 -4.59 -3.88 -25.99
N GLN A 281 -4.29 -5.08 -25.50
CA GLN A 281 -5.31 -6.09 -25.16
C GLN A 281 -6.27 -5.57 -24.08
N GLN A 282 -5.75 -4.94 -23.02
CA GLN A 282 -6.57 -4.34 -21.98
C GLN A 282 -7.46 -3.22 -22.52
N LYS A 283 -6.95 -2.37 -23.40
CA LYS A 283 -7.72 -1.28 -24.03
C LYS A 283 -8.84 -1.81 -24.92
N LEU A 284 -8.55 -2.78 -25.78
CA LEU A 284 -9.56 -3.40 -26.65
C LEU A 284 -10.68 -4.06 -25.85
N TYR A 285 -10.29 -4.83 -24.82
CA TYR A 285 -11.23 -5.46 -23.93
C TYR A 285 -12.10 -4.40 -23.20
N SER A 286 -11.47 -3.35 -22.68
CA SER A 286 -12.19 -2.25 -22.02
C SER A 286 -13.21 -1.58 -22.93
N LEU A 287 -12.87 -1.31 -24.19
CA LEU A 287 -13.79 -0.71 -25.16
C LEU A 287 -15.00 -1.62 -25.45
N TYR A 288 -14.74 -2.91 -25.71
CA TYR A 288 -15.81 -3.89 -25.96
C TYR A 288 -16.78 -4.02 -24.77
N VAL A 289 -16.23 -4.12 -23.55
CA VAL A 289 -17.04 -4.27 -22.34
C VAL A 289 -17.77 -2.97 -22.00
N GLN A 290 -17.14 -1.80 -22.25
CA GLN A 290 -17.78 -0.51 -22.00
C GLN A 290 -19.07 -0.32 -22.81
N GLU A 291 -19.07 -0.63 -24.10
CA GLU A 291 -20.27 -0.52 -24.94
C GLU A 291 -21.41 -1.38 -24.39
N LYS A 292 -21.13 -2.65 -24.09
CA LYS A 292 -22.12 -3.58 -23.53
C LYS A 292 -22.66 -3.15 -22.15
N MET A 293 -21.78 -2.66 -21.29
CA MET A 293 -22.16 -2.19 -19.95
C MET A 293 -22.91 -0.86 -20.01
N GLN A 294 -22.65 -0.02 -21.01
CA GLN A 294 -23.38 1.21 -21.24
C GLN A 294 -24.85 0.93 -21.58
N GLU A 295 -25.13 -0.09 -22.37
CA GLU A 295 -26.50 -0.54 -22.66
C GLU A 295 -27.24 -0.91 -21.37
N ILE A 296 -26.62 -1.73 -20.51
CA ILE A 296 -27.21 -2.12 -19.21
C ILE A 296 -27.46 -0.88 -18.31
N ARG A 297 -26.51 0.06 -18.28
CA ARG A 297 -26.59 1.25 -17.46
C ARG A 297 -27.58 2.29 -17.96
N SER A 298 -27.95 2.26 -19.23
CA SER A 298 -28.94 3.18 -19.80
C SER A 298 -30.36 2.91 -19.28
N ASP A 299 -30.72 1.64 -19.03
CA ASP A 299 -31.99 1.27 -18.40
C ASP A 299 -31.84 0.07 -17.43
N PRO A 300 -31.26 0.28 -16.26
CA PRO A 300 -31.07 -0.78 -15.28
C PRO A 300 -32.38 -1.23 -14.61
N VAL A 301 -33.46 -0.48 -14.76
CA VAL A 301 -34.77 -0.81 -14.17
C VAL A 301 -35.43 -1.96 -14.90
N ASN A 302 -35.44 -1.91 -16.24
CA ASN A 302 -36.14 -2.88 -17.09
C ASN A 302 -35.22 -3.96 -17.68
N HIS A 303 -33.92 -3.86 -17.45
CA HIS A 303 -32.95 -4.76 -18.06
C HIS A 303 -33.12 -6.23 -17.58
N PRO A 304 -33.18 -7.24 -18.47
CA PRO A 304 -33.42 -8.64 -18.11
C PRO A 304 -32.41 -9.24 -17.12
N LEU A 305 -31.16 -8.80 -17.14
CA LEU A 305 -30.11 -9.26 -16.23
C LEU A 305 -30.41 -8.96 -14.75
N ARG A 306 -31.35 -8.07 -14.49
CA ARG A 306 -31.80 -7.80 -13.12
C ARG A 306 -32.35 -9.06 -12.42
N THR A 307 -33.00 -9.94 -13.19
CA THR A 307 -33.62 -11.17 -12.66
C THR A 307 -32.93 -12.45 -13.12
N THR A 308 -32.04 -12.38 -14.13
CA THR A 308 -31.42 -13.56 -14.75
C THR A 308 -29.92 -13.70 -14.47
N LEU A 309 -29.28 -12.66 -13.92
CA LEU A 309 -27.85 -12.71 -13.62
C LEU A 309 -27.55 -13.57 -12.39
N LEU A 310 -28.32 -13.40 -11.34
CA LEU A 310 -28.23 -14.13 -10.09
C LEU A 310 -29.54 -14.86 -9.80
N LYS A 311 -29.52 -15.84 -8.90
CA LYS A 311 -30.75 -16.50 -8.40
C LYS A 311 -31.70 -15.57 -7.66
N ILE A 312 -31.19 -14.46 -7.19
CA ILE A 312 -31.96 -13.41 -6.50
C ILE A 312 -32.01 -12.16 -7.39
N PRO A 313 -33.15 -11.47 -7.46
CA PRO A 313 -33.26 -10.26 -8.26
C PRO A 313 -32.39 -9.14 -7.70
N LEU A 314 -31.66 -8.46 -8.59
CA LEU A 314 -30.90 -7.27 -8.26
C LEU A 314 -31.82 -6.04 -8.22
N LEU A 315 -31.56 -5.12 -7.32
CA LEU A 315 -32.14 -3.79 -7.38
C LEU A 315 -31.53 -3.01 -8.56
N PRO A 316 -32.26 -2.05 -9.17
CA PRO A 316 -31.76 -1.32 -10.33
C PRO A 316 -30.37 -0.71 -10.13
N TYR A 317 -30.14 -0.03 -8.99
CA TYR A 317 -28.85 0.55 -8.67
C TYR A 317 -27.76 -0.53 -8.47
N GLN A 318 -28.11 -1.74 -7.99
CA GLN A 318 -27.15 -2.83 -7.86
C GLN A 318 -26.70 -3.33 -9.23
N LEU A 319 -27.62 -3.47 -10.17
CA LEU A 319 -27.28 -3.85 -11.55
C LEU A 319 -26.41 -2.77 -12.21
N ASP A 320 -26.73 -1.47 -12.03
CA ASP A 320 -25.87 -0.37 -12.50
C ASP A 320 -24.45 -0.45 -11.91
N GLY A 321 -24.34 -0.76 -10.61
CA GLY A 321 -23.03 -0.94 -9.96
C GLY A 321 -22.26 -2.14 -10.48
N VAL A 322 -22.94 -3.25 -10.75
CA VAL A 322 -22.34 -4.44 -11.38
C VAL A 322 -21.85 -4.11 -12.78
N ALA A 323 -22.68 -3.47 -13.60
CA ALA A 323 -22.33 -3.07 -14.96
C ALA A 323 -21.16 -2.07 -14.97
N PHE A 324 -21.16 -1.07 -14.08
CA PHE A 324 -20.04 -0.16 -13.92
C PHE A 324 -18.73 -0.91 -13.62
N ALA A 325 -18.74 -1.76 -12.59
CA ALA A 325 -17.51 -2.43 -12.14
C ALA A 325 -16.99 -3.45 -13.16
N ALA A 326 -17.89 -4.20 -13.81
CA ALA A 326 -17.52 -5.12 -14.88
C ALA A 326 -16.99 -4.37 -16.11
N GLY A 327 -17.62 -3.25 -16.49
CA GLY A 327 -17.21 -2.43 -17.64
C GLY A 327 -15.85 -1.76 -17.47
N VAL A 328 -15.53 -1.31 -16.26
CA VAL A 328 -14.21 -0.74 -15.94
C VAL A 328 -13.16 -1.85 -15.77
N GLY A 329 -13.59 -3.06 -15.36
CA GLY A 329 -12.73 -4.21 -15.10
C GLY A 329 -11.92 -4.12 -13.80
N ARG A 330 -11.46 -2.93 -13.43
CA ARG A 330 -10.78 -2.65 -12.17
C ARG A 330 -11.43 -1.43 -11.51
N ALA A 331 -12.26 -1.65 -10.47
CA ALA A 331 -13.15 -0.63 -9.94
C ALA A 331 -13.22 -0.60 -8.40
N ILE A 332 -13.70 0.51 -7.88
CA ILE A 332 -14.02 0.72 -6.47
C ILE A 332 -15.53 0.98 -6.35
N LEU A 333 -16.23 0.12 -5.63
CA LEU A 333 -17.63 0.36 -5.22
C LEU A 333 -17.63 0.87 -3.77
N ALA A 334 -17.85 2.16 -3.63
CA ALA A 334 -17.82 2.88 -2.35
C ALA A 334 -19.23 3.24 -1.86
N ASP A 335 -20.23 2.44 -2.18
CA ASP A 335 -21.63 2.62 -1.76
C ASP A 335 -21.77 2.63 -0.24
N ASP A 336 -22.74 3.37 0.27
CA ASP A 336 -23.04 3.40 1.71
C ASP A 336 -23.31 1.99 2.27
N MET A 337 -23.12 1.83 3.58
CA MET A 337 -23.39 0.56 4.25
C MET A 337 -24.86 0.15 4.08
N GLY A 338 -25.10 -1.14 3.83
CA GLY A 338 -26.45 -1.69 3.64
C GLY A 338 -26.98 -1.61 2.20
N LEU A 339 -26.21 -1.12 1.22
CA LEU A 339 -26.61 -1.11 -0.19
C LEU A 339 -26.26 -2.42 -0.93
N GLY A 340 -25.93 -3.49 -0.23
CA GLY A 340 -25.72 -4.80 -0.82
C GLY A 340 -24.45 -4.93 -1.66
N LYS A 341 -23.33 -4.32 -1.23
CA LYS A 341 -22.04 -4.41 -1.92
C LYS A 341 -21.58 -5.84 -2.14
N THR A 342 -21.83 -6.75 -1.19
CA THR A 342 -21.52 -8.18 -1.31
C THR A 342 -22.22 -8.80 -2.51
N ILE A 343 -23.52 -8.55 -2.67
CA ILE A 343 -24.32 -9.02 -3.80
C ILE A 343 -23.83 -8.39 -5.12
N GLN A 344 -23.47 -7.12 -5.11
CA GLN A 344 -22.87 -6.48 -6.29
C GLN A 344 -21.54 -7.15 -6.65
N GLY A 345 -20.67 -7.47 -5.66
CA GLY A 345 -19.42 -8.18 -5.89
C GLY A 345 -19.62 -9.58 -6.50
N ILE A 346 -20.62 -10.33 -6.04
CA ILE A 346 -21.01 -11.62 -6.63
C ILE A 346 -21.53 -11.40 -8.06
N GLY A 347 -22.38 -10.39 -8.27
CA GLY A 347 -22.88 -10.04 -9.60
C GLY A 347 -21.79 -9.66 -10.58
N VAL A 348 -20.74 -8.94 -10.16
CA VAL A 348 -19.57 -8.64 -10.99
C VAL A 348 -18.85 -9.92 -11.38
N ALA A 349 -18.64 -10.86 -10.46
CA ALA A 349 -18.02 -12.13 -10.75
C ALA A 349 -18.82 -12.96 -11.77
N GLU A 350 -20.17 -13.03 -11.64
CA GLU A 350 -21.02 -13.74 -12.59
C GLU A 350 -21.08 -13.05 -13.95
N MET A 351 -21.10 -11.72 -13.99
CA MET A 351 -21.04 -10.95 -15.24
C MET A 351 -19.73 -11.22 -15.98
N LEU A 352 -18.60 -11.16 -15.28
CA LEU A 352 -17.30 -11.45 -15.87
C LEU A 352 -17.13 -12.93 -16.24
N ALA A 353 -17.74 -13.86 -15.49
CA ALA A 353 -17.75 -15.26 -15.88
C ALA A 353 -18.50 -15.50 -17.20
N ARG A 354 -19.57 -14.74 -17.43
CA ARG A 354 -20.40 -14.82 -18.64
C ARG A 354 -19.72 -14.16 -19.83
N ASP A 355 -19.12 -12.99 -19.64
CA ASP A 355 -18.64 -12.14 -20.73
C ASP A 355 -17.14 -12.24 -20.98
N ALA A 356 -16.35 -12.63 -19.96
CA ALA A 356 -14.90 -12.75 -20.01
C ALA A 356 -14.38 -14.16 -19.68
N ASN A 357 -15.28 -15.13 -19.47
CA ASN A 357 -14.94 -16.53 -19.16
C ASN A 357 -14.01 -16.67 -17.95
N ILE A 358 -14.12 -15.81 -16.92
CA ILE A 358 -13.33 -15.97 -15.71
C ILE A 358 -13.72 -17.25 -14.96
N SER A 359 -12.74 -17.88 -14.33
CA SER A 359 -12.89 -19.18 -13.66
C SER A 359 -12.44 -19.17 -12.20
N ARG A 360 -11.67 -18.17 -11.77
CA ARG A 360 -11.04 -18.12 -10.45
C ARG A 360 -11.17 -16.73 -9.84
N VAL A 361 -11.93 -16.65 -8.75
CA VAL A 361 -12.17 -15.42 -8.00
C VAL A 361 -11.61 -15.55 -6.60
N LEU A 362 -10.67 -14.67 -6.24
CA LEU A 362 -10.15 -14.57 -4.88
C LEU A 362 -10.87 -13.45 -4.14
N ILE A 363 -11.53 -13.80 -3.03
CA ILE A 363 -12.18 -12.83 -2.13
C ILE A 363 -11.33 -12.69 -0.87
N ILE A 364 -10.90 -11.47 -0.60
CA ILE A 364 -10.12 -11.10 0.59
C ILE A 364 -11.01 -10.22 1.46
N CYS A 365 -11.44 -10.75 2.60
CA CYS A 365 -12.37 -10.06 3.50
C CYS A 365 -11.90 -10.15 4.96
N PRO A 366 -12.50 -9.37 5.89
CA PRO A 366 -12.34 -9.58 7.33
C PRO A 366 -12.70 -11.00 7.75
N ALA A 367 -11.95 -11.57 8.72
CA ALA A 367 -12.18 -12.94 9.17
C ALA A 367 -13.64 -13.21 9.62
N SER A 368 -14.28 -12.21 10.23
CA SER A 368 -15.69 -12.25 10.66
C SER A 368 -16.70 -12.34 9.50
N LEU A 369 -16.32 -11.90 8.30
CA LEU A 369 -17.24 -11.86 7.14
C LEU A 369 -17.11 -13.08 6.22
N LYS A 370 -16.12 -13.95 6.41
CA LYS A 370 -15.89 -15.14 5.54
C LYS A 370 -17.13 -16.03 5.42
N SER A 371 -17.75 -16.36 6.56
CA SER A 371 -18.95 -17.20 6.57
C SER A 371 -20.16 -16.51 5.92
N GLN A 372 -20.29 -15.21 6.11
CA GLN A 372 -21.34 -14.42 5.48
C GLN A 372 -21.20 -14.41 3.94
N TRP A 373 -19.97 -14.21 3.44
CA TRP A 373 -19.69 -14.29 2.00
C TRP A 373 -20.12 -15.63 1.41
N ARG A 374 -19.77 -16.75 2.06
CA ARG A 374 -20.17 -18.08 1.61
C ARG A 374 -21.69 -18.25 1.57
N ILE A 375 -22.40 -17.78 2.59
CA ILE A 375 -23.86 -17.84 2.65
C ILE A 375 -24.47 -17.06 1.48
N GLU A 376 -24.01 -15.83 1.24
CA GLU A 376 -24.53 -14.98 0.16
C GLU A 376 -24.19 -15.56 -1.23
N ILE A 377 -23.00 -16.14 -1.44
CA ILE A 377 -22.63 -16.80 -2.70
C ILE A 377 -23.56 -17.98 -2.96
N ASN A 378 -23.75 -18.88 -2.00
CA ASN A 378 -24.61 -20.05 -2.15
C ASN A 378 -26.09 -19.68 -2.38
N ARG A 379 -26.52 -18.55 -1.81
CA ARG A 379 -27.86 -18.01 -2.02
C ARG A 379 -28.03 -17.41 -3.42
N ALA A 380 -26.99 -16.75 -3.93
CA ALA A 380 -27.07 -15.97 -5.15
C ALA A 380 -26.65 -16.75 -6.42
N THR A 381 -25.81 -17.80 -6.31
CA THR A 381 -25.26 -18.54 -7.45
C THR A 381 -25.18 -20.05 -7.19
N ASP A 382 -24.90 -20.82 -8.26
CA ASP A 382 -24.55 -22.26 -8.17
C ASP A 382 -23.04 -22.51 -8.25
N ARG A 383 -22.22 -21.45 -8.24
CA ARG A 383 -20.77 -21.58 -8.33
C ARG A 383 -20.16 -22.22 -7.10
N SER A 384 -19.13 -23.02 -7.30
CA SER A 384 -18.38 -23.60 -6.20
C SER A 384 -17.70 -22.53 -5.34
N CYS A 385 -17.82 -22.66 -4.02
CA CYS A 385 -17.27 -21.71 -3.06
C CYS A 385 -16.48 -22.43 -1.96
N ASN A 386 -15.26 -22.01 -1.73
CA ASN A 386 -14.38 -22.57 -0.71
C ASN A 386 -13.91 -21.50 0.30
N LEU A 387 -14.04 -21.81 1.59
CA LEU A 387 -13.42 -21.01 2.65
C LEU A 387 -12.03 -21.57 2.94
N VAL A 388 -11.00 -20.75 2.82
CA VAL A 388 -9.64 -21.15 3.19
C VAL A 388 -9.54 -21.28 4.70
N LEU A 389 -9.42 -22.52 5.18
CA LEU A 389 -9.40 -22.91 6.59
C LEU A 389 -8.33 -23.97 6.84
N GLY A 390 -8.01 -24.21 8.12
CA GLY A 390 -7.14 -25.31 8.55
C GLY A 390 -5.65 -24.96 8.63
N GLY A 391 -4.83 -26.01 8.69
CA GLY A 391 -3.37 -25.94 8.77
C GLY A 391 -2.72 -25.46 7.46
N ALA A 392 -1.40 -25.30 7.45
CA ALA A 392 -0.68 -24.79 6.28
C ALA A 392 -0.82 -25.69 5.04
N ALA A 393 -0.77 -27.02 5.22
CA ALA A 393 -0.90 -27.99 4.13
C ALA A 393 -2.31 -28.00 3.53
N GLU A 394 -3.34 -27.92 4.39
CA GLU A 394 -4.74 -27.87 3.96
C GLU A 394 -5.04 -26.59 3.17
N ARG A 395 -4.53 -25.44 3.64
CA ARG A 395 -4.68 -24.17 2.92
C ARG A 395 -3.94 -24.18 1.60
N ALA A 396 -2.75 -24.80 1.55
CA ALA A 396 -2.00 -24.94 0.31
C ALA A 396 -2.80 -25.71 -0.76
N ALA A 397 -3.43 -26.83 -0.41
CA ALA A 397 -4.28 -27.62 -1.29
C ALA A 397 -5.47 -26.78 -1.83
N GLN A 398 -6.06 -25.93 -0.97
CA GLN A 398 -7.19 -25.08 -1.33
C GLN A 398 -6.81 -23.93 -2.29
N TYR A 399 -5.56 -23.45 -2.25
CA TYR A 399 -5.07 -22.45 -3.22
C TYR A 399 -4.58 -23.09 -4.53
N ILE A 400 -4.03 -24.30 -4.49
CA ILE A 400 -3.56 -25.01 -5.70
C ILE A 400 -4.75 -25.46 -6.56
N ASN A 401 -5.83 -25.94 -5.92
CA ASN A 401 -7.07 -26.33 -6.57
C ASN A 401 -8.23 -25.43 -6.11
N PRO A 402 -8.27 -24.19 -6.57
CA PRO A 402 -9.26 -23.24 -6.09
C PRO A 402 -10.65 -23.58 -6.64
N ALA A 403 -11.68 -23.37 -5.80
CA ALA A 403 -13.05 -23.27 -6.26
C ALA A 403 -13.24 -22.00 -7.11
N PHE A 404 -14.39 -21.87 -7.79
CA PHE A 404 -14.69 -20.62 -8.51
C PHE A 404 -14.56 -19.42 -7.57
N PHE A 405 -15.16 -19.45 -6.39
CA PHE A 405 -14.92 -18.49 -5.31
C PHE A 405 -14.01 -19.09 -4.24
N THR A 406 -12.87 -18.47 -4.01
CA THR A 406 -11.95 -18.82 -2.92
C THR A 406 -11.87 -17.65 -1.94
N ILE A 407 -12.27 -17.87 -0.68
CA ILE A 407 -12.41 -16.82 0.34
C ILE A 407 -11.32 -16.96 1.39
N CYS A 408 -10.49 -15.94 1.55
CA CYS A 408 -9.47 -15.85 2.60
C CYS A 408 -9.58 -14.52 3.36
N ASN A 409 -8.84 -14.39 4.47
CA ASN A 409 -8.77 -13.13 5.21
C ASN A 409 -7.42 -12.41 5.01
N TYR A 410 -7.34 -11.14 5.43
CA TYR A 410 -6.17 -10.30 5.28
C TYR A 410 -4.92 -10.87 5.98
N GLU A 411 -5.08 -11.56 7.11
CA GLU A 411 -3.99 -12.17 7.87
C GLU A 411 -3.45 -13.43 7.17
N GLN A 412 -4.30 -14.16 6.46
CA GLN A 412 -3.89 -15.33 5.67
C GLN A 412 -3.05 -14.91 4.45
N ILE A 413 -3.34 -13.77 3.81
CA ILE A 413 -2.54 -13.25 2.70
C ILE A 413 -1.06 -13.14 3.07
N LEU A 414 -0.75 -12.67 4.29
CA LEU A 414 0.63 -12.54 4.76
C LEU A 414 1.35 -13.88 4.91
N ARG A 415 0.62 -14.90 5.36
CA ARG A 415 1.18 -16.22 5.64
C ARG A 415 1.33 -17.06 4.38
N ASP A 416 0.35 -16.97 3.49
CA ASP A 416 0.17 -17.87 2.35
C ASP A 416 0.55 -17.21 1.02
N PHE A 417 1.19 -16.04 1.05
CA PHE A 417 1.49 -15.21 -0.11
C PHE A 417 2.12 -15.97 -1.29
N HIS A 418 3.13 -16.82 -1.01
CA HIS A 418 3.82 -17.57 -2.06
C HIS A 418 2.93 -18.57 -2.82
N LEU A 419 1.88 -19.07 -2.16
CA LEU A 419 0.90 -19.97 -2.79
C LEU A 419 -0.09 -19.16 -3.62
N ILE A 420 -0.58 -18.05 -3.06
CA ILE A 420 -1.54 -17.17 -3.70
C ILE A 420 -0.94 -16.53 -4.95
N GLU A 421 0.33 -16.08 -4.90
CA GLU A 421 1.04 -15.47 -6.04
C GLU A 421 1.26 -16.46 -7.20
N LYS A 422 1.45 -17.75 -6.91
CA LYS A 422 1.62 -18.81 -7.93
C LYS A 422 0.33 -19.17 -8.64
N THR A 423 -0.81 -18.94 -8.02
CA THR A 423 -2.12 -19.22 -8.58
C THR A 423 -2.56 -18.05 -9.47
N GLN A 424 -2.98 -18.34 -10.69
CA GLN A 424 -3.53 -17.32 -11.57
C GLN A 424 -4.97 -17.02 -11.16
N TRP A 425 -5.20 -15.80 -10.67
CA TRP A 425 -6.52 -15.30 -10.32
C TRP A 425 -7.05 -14.40 -11.44
N ASP A 426 -8.29 -14.61 -11.86
CA ASP A 426 -8.92 -13.78 -12.89
C ASP A 426 -9.50 -12.51 -12.27
N LEU A 427 -10.14 -12.63 -11.10
CA LEU A 427 -10.70 -11.51 -10.35
C LEU A 427 -10.25 -11.54 -8.88
N ILE A 428 -9.81 -10.41 -8.36
CA ILE A 428 -9.55 -10.22 -6.92
C ILE A 428 -10.54 -9.22 -6.36
N ILE A 429 -11.33 -9.65 -5.35
CA ILE A 429 -12.26 -8.79 -4.62
C ILE A 429 -11.69 -8.48 -3.24
N LEU A 430 -11.49 -7.21 -2.91
CA LEU A 430 -11.13 -6.74 -1.57
C LEU A 430 -12.39 -6.20 -0.89
N ASP A 431 -12.87 -6.88 0.14
CA ASP A 431 -13.98 -6.37 0.95
C ASP A 431 -13.45 -5.60 2.16
N GLU A 432 -14.16 -4.52 2.53
CA GLU A 432 -13.70 -3.54 3.52
C GLU A 432 -12.29 -3.02 3.18
N GLY A 433 -12.13 -2.53 1.93
CA GLY A 433 -10.85 -2.13 1.36
C GLY A 433 -10.06 -1.10 2.17
N GLN A 434 -10.72 -0.35 3.08
CA GLN A 434 -10.05 0.54 4.02
C GLN A 434 -9.13 -0.21 5.01
N ARG A 435 -9.15 -1.52 5.09
CA ARG A 435 -8.19 -2.30 5.89
C ARG A 435 -6.75 -2.22 5.36
N ILE A 436 -6.57 -1.91 4.08
CA ILE A 436 -5.24 -1.62 3.51
C ILE A 436 -4.87 -0.13 3.68
N LYS A 437 -4.99 0.40 4.90
CA LYS A 437 -4.89 1.83 5.20
C LYS A 437 -3.51 2.43 5.04
N ASN A 438 -2.48 1.68 5.38
CA ASN A 438 -1.11 2.16 5.38
C ASN A 438 -0.38 1.65 4.16
N TRP A 439 -0.07 2.55 3.22
CA TRP A 439 0.65 2.23 1.98
C TRP A 439 2.08 1.70 2.21
N GLU A 440 2.67 1.97 3.37
CA GLU A 440 3.98 1.44 3.79
C GLU A 440 3.91 0.06 4.44
N ALA A 441 2.73 -0.36 4.91
CA ALA A 441 2.58 -1.62 5.62
C ALA A 441 2.90 -2.83 4.73
N LYS A 442 3.51 -3.85 5.34
CA LYS A 442 3.85 -5.11 4.66
C LYS A 442 2.64 -5.76 3.97
N THR A 443 1.48 -5.77 4.64
CA THR A 443 0.22 -6.30 4.09
C THR A 443 -0.20 -5.59 2.82
N THR A 444 -0.14 -4.27 2.81
CA THR A 444 -0.49 -3.45 1.65
C THR A 444 0.43 -3.70 0.47
N ARG A 445 1.74 -3.81 0.71
CA ARG A 445 2.72 -4.11 -0.36
C ARG A 445 2.47 -5.49 -0.98
N ILE A 446 2.14 -6.48 -0.15
CA ILE A 446 1.82 -7.83 -0.59
C ILE A 446 0.53 -7.85 -1.41
N ILE A 447 -0.54 -7.21 -0.94
CA ILE A 447 -1.81 -7.14 -1.69
C ILE A 447 -1.60 -6.43 -3.03
N LYS A 448 -0.86 -5.34 -3.07
CA LYS A 448 -0.53 -4.62 -4.32
C LYS A 448 0.35 -5.43 -5.28
N SER A 449 1.07 -6.43 -4.82
CA SER A 449 1.86 -7.31 -5.70
C SER A 449 1.05 -8.43 -6.33
N LEU A 450 -0.15 -8.72 -5.83
CA LEU A 450 -1.06 -9.70 -6.45
C LEU A 450 -1.51 -9.19 -7.82
N LYS A 451 -1.42 -10.06 -8.80
CA LYS A 451 -1.80 -9.76 -10.18
C LYS A 451 -3.11 -10.45 -10.54
N SER A 452 -4.00 -9.72 -11.16
CA SER A 452 -5.21 -10.23 -11.78
C SER A 452 -5.66 -9.29 -12.90
N PRO A 453 -6.26 -9.78 -13.97
CA PRO A 453 -6.86 -8.94 -15.02
C PRO A 453 -7.92 -8.00 -14.45
N PHE A 454 -8.78 -8.53 -13.56
CA PHE A 454 -9.88 -7.80 -12.94
C PHE A 454 -9.65 -7.61 -11.46
N ALA A 455 -10.11 -6.48 -10.92
CA ALA A 455 -10.05 -6.20 -9.51
C ALA A 455 -11.24 -5.35 -9.04
N LEU A 456 -11.78 -5.68 -7.88
CA LEU A 456 -12.88 -4.96 -7.28
C LEU A 456 -12.56 -4.66 -5.82
N VAL A 457 -12.71 -3.40 -5.42
CA VAL A 457 -12.65 -3.00 -4.02
C VAL A 457 -14.04 -2.59 -3.55
N LEU A 458 -14.50 -3.22 -2.50
CA LEU A 458 -15.74 -2.85 -1.80
C LEU A 458 -15.37 -2.09 -0.53
N SER A 459 -15.95 -0.91 -0.34
CA SER A 459 -15.74 -0.08 0.85
C SER A 459 -17.05 0.51 1.33
N GLY A 460 -17.34 0.39 2.62
CA GLY A 460 -18.56 0.94 3.23
C GLY A 460 -18.33 2.26 3.96
N THR A 461 -17.09 2.59 4.23
CA THR A 461 -16.72 3.86 4.85
C THR A 461 -16.31 4.88 3.78
N PRO A 462 -16.67 6.16 3.95
CA PRO A 462 -16.20 7.19 3.06
C PRO A 462 -14.66 7.16 3.04
N LEU A 463 -14.07 6.99 1.86
CA LEU A 463 -12.62 7.17 1.63
C LEU A 463 -12.19 8.65 1.86
N GLU A 464 -13.05 9.43 2.51
CA GLU A 464 -12.94 10.87 2.71
C GLU A 464 -12.06 11.25 3.91
N ASN A 465 -11.81 10.30 4.83
CA ASN A 465 -11.18 10.65 6.10
C ASN A 465 -9.65 10.76 6.03
N ARG A 466 -9.01 10.07 5.07
CA ARG A 466 -7.55 10.13 4.90
C ARG A 466 -7.14 9.90 3.46
N LEU A 467 -6.40 10.83 2.89
CA LEU A 467 -5.86 10.71 1.53
C LEU A 467 -4.93 9.49 1.37
N GLU A 468 -4.26 9.05 2.43
CA GLU A 468 -3.40 7.86 2.42
C GLU A 468 -4.20 6.58 2.14
N GLU A 469 -5.39 6.46 2.72
CA GLU A 469 -6.26 5.31 2.49
C GLU A 469 -6.75 5.30 1.03
N LEU A 470 -7.19 6.45 0.55
CA LEU A 470 -7.60 6.62 -0.85
C LEU A 470 -6.47 6.32 -1.83
N PHE A 471 -5.26 6.86 -1.58
CA PHE A 471 -4.07 6.58 -2.39
C PHE A 471 -3.73 5.09 -2.43
N THR A 472 -3.90 4.41 -1.30
CA THR A 472 -3.62 2.99 -1.20
C THR A 472 -4.61 2.15 -1.98
N VAL A 473 -5.91 2.42 -1.82
CA VAL A 473 -7.01 1.70 -2.48
C VAL A 473 -7.01 1.96 -3.98
N ALA A 474 -6.91 3.22 -4.39
CA ALA A 474 -6.84 3.57 -5.81
C ALA A 474 -5.59 2.96 -6.47
N GLY A 475 -4.46 2.94 -5.76
CA GLY A 475 -3.23 2.32 -6.26
C GLY A 475 -3.26 0.79 -6.35
N PHE A 476 -4.21 0.09 -5.74
CA PHE A 476 -4.48 -1.32 -6.01
C PHE A 476 -5.26 -1.52 -7.31
N ILE A 477 -6.19 -0.61 -7.59
CA ILE A 477 -7.01 -0.64 -8.81
C ILE A 477 -6.22 -0.17 -10.02
N ASP A 478 -5.58 1.00 -9.92
CA ASP A 478 -4.74 1.57 -10.97
C ASP A 478 -3.55 2.30 -10.34
N GLU A 479 -2.38 1.66 -10.41
CA GLU A 479 -1.16 2.15 -9.76
C GLU A 479 -0.68 3.51 -10.25
N ARG A 480 -1.11 3.93 -11.43
CA ARG A 480 -0.69 5.18 -12.07
C ARG A 480 -1.71 6.31 -11.94
N ARG A 481 -2.96 6.00 -11.64
CA ARG A 481 -4.08 6.94 -11.61
C ARG A 481 -3.81 8.20 -10.80
N LEU A 482 -3.22 8.04 -9.64
CA LEU A 482 -2.90 9.14 -8.72
C LEU A 482 -1.45 9.62 -8.83
N GLY A 483 -0.66 9.00 -9.70
CA GLY A 483 0.77 9.28 -9.82
C GLY A 483 1.59 8.80 -8.62
N PRO A 484 2.88 9.16 -8.53
CA PRO A 484 3.74 8.79 -7.42
C PRO A 484 3.36 9.53 -6.13
N ALA A 485 3.59 8.87 -4.98
CA ALA A 485 3.18 9.35 -3.66
C ALA A 485 3.67 10.77 -3.35
N PHE A 486 4.92 11.09 -3.72
CA PHE A 486 5.50 12.41 -3.43
C PHE A 486 4.74 13.54 -4.15
N ARG A 487 4.34 13.36 -5.43
CA ARG A 487 3.53 14.32 -6.19
C ARG A 487 2.10 14.37 -5.66
N PHE A 488 1.49 13.22 -5.38
CA PHE A 488 0.12 13.14 -4.89
C PHE A 488 -0.06 13.89 -3.57
N PHE A 489 0.80 13.63 -2.58
CA PHE A 489 0.70 14.27 -1.28
C PHE A 489 1.04 15.76 -1.33
N ASN A 490 2.03 16.18 -2.10
CA ASN A 490 2.31 17.59 -2.32
C ASN A 490 1.10 18.33 -2.94
N ARG A 491 0.46 17.73 -3.93
CA ARG A 491 -0.68 18.33 -4.65
C ARG A 491 -1.94 18.44 -3.79
N HIS A 492 -2.16 17.52 -2.85
CA HIS A 492 -3.44 17.37 -2.18
C HIS A 492 -3.43 17.62 -0.67
N ARG A 493 -2.27 17.71 0.00
CA ARG A 493 -2.16 18.01 1.42
C ARG A 493 -1.83 19.49 1.66
N VAL A 494 -2.32 20.00 2.78
CA VAL A 494 -1.88 21.26 3.38
C VAL A 494 -1.26 20.90 4.73
N THR A 495 0.01 21.26 4.93
CA THR A 495 0.76 20.96 6.15
C THR A 495 1.27 22.25 6.81
N ASP A 496 1.53 22.20 8.11
CA ASP A 496 2.30 23.21 8.81
C ASP A 496 3.81 23.03 8.54
N GLU A 497 4.62 23.96 9.07
CA GLU A 497 6.09 23.93 8.95
C GLU A 497 6.73 22.66 9.53
N ARG A 498 6.02 21.95 10.42
CA ARG A 498 6.46 20.69 11.05
C ARG A 498 5.95 19.45 10.31
N GLY A 499 5.27 19.62 9.16
CA GLY A 499 4.74 18.52 8.36
C GLY A 499 3.44 17.89 8.90
N LYS A 500 2.76 18.53 9.88
CA LYS A 500 1.47 18.08 10.37
C LYS A 500 0.37 18.48 9.37
N VAL A 501 -0.45 17.52 8.97
CA VAL A 501 -1.55 17.76 8.04
C VAL A 501 -2.61 18.64 8.70
N LEU A 502 -2.84 19.82 8.13
CA LEU A 502 -3.85 20.78 8.54
C LEU A 502 -5.14 20.64 7.74
N GLY A 503 -5.06 20.14 6.52
CA GLY A 503 -6.19 19.99 5.63
C GLY A 503 -5.80 19.43 4.26
N TYR A 504 -6.76 19.50 3.35
CA TYR A 504 -6.60 18.99 1.98
C TYR A 504 -7.01 20.05 0.95
N LYS A 505 -6.37 20.03 -0.20
CA LYS A 505 -6.59 20.96 -1.32
C LYS A 505 -6.82 20.19 -2.63
N ASN A 506 -7.32 20.87 -3.66
CA ASN A 506 -7.54 20.32 -5.02
C ASN A 506 -8.45 19.07 -5.05
N LEU A 507 -9.47 19.02 -4.19
CA LEU A 507 -10.35 17.85 -4.06
C LEU A 507 -11.24 17.63 -5.29
N GLU A 508 -11.62 18.68 -6.01
CA GLU A 508 -12.41 18.53 -7.25
C GLU A 508 -11.60 17.80 -8.34
N HIS A 509 -10.34 18.20 -8.55
CA HIS A 509 -9.44 17.50 -9.45
C HIS A 509 -9.27 16.02 -9.08
N LEU A 510 -9.16 15.73 -7.77
CA LEU A 510 -9.08 14.36 -7.27
C LEU A 510 -10.35 13.56 -7.57
N ARG A 511 -11.53 14.16 -7.41
CA ARG A 511 -12.81 13.52 -7.74
C ARG A 511 -12.91 13.18 -9.23
N GLU A 512 -12.58 14.12 -10.11
CA GLU A 512 -12.57 13.87 -11.55
C GLU A 512 -11.57 12.78 -11.95
N THR A 513 -10.39 12.76 -11.34
CA THR A 513 -9.38 11.72 -11.57
C THR A 513 -9.88 10.32 -11.16
N LEU A 514 -10.68 10.22 -10.11
CA LEU A 514 -11.19 8.95 -9.59
C LEU A 514 -12.51 8.51 -10.22
N LYS A 515 -13.31 9.43 -10.77
CA LYS A 515 -14.63 9.17 -11.34
C LYS A 515 -14.68 7.98 -12.32
N PRO A 516 -13.69 7.75 -13.18
CA PRO A 516 -13.70 6.59 -14.09
C PRO A 516 -13.59 5.24 -13.40
N ILE A 517 -13.05 5.17 -12.18
CA ILE A 517 -12.78 3.91 -11.45
C ILE A 517 -13.55 3.77 -10.15
N LEU A 518 -14.25 4.81 -9.70
CA LEU A 518 -14.92 4.85 -8.40
C LEU A 518 -16.40 5.22 -8.56
N LEU A 519 -17.27 4.33 -8.09
CA LEU A 519 -18.70 4.59 -7.98
C LEU A 519 -19.09 4.67 -6.50
N ARG A 520 -19.77 5.77 -6.15
CA ARG A 520 -20.30 5.99 -4.80
C ARG A 520 -21.72 6.48 -4.86
N ARG A 521 -22.62 5.81 -4.14
CA ARG A 521 -24.02 6.21 -3.96
C ARG A 521 -24.34 6.26 -2.48
N ARG A 522 -25.10 7.25 -2.11
CA ARG A 522 -25.62 7.39 -0.75
C ARG A 522 -26.94 6.65 -0.64
N ARG A 523 -27.23 6.11 0.54
CA ARG A 523 -28.49 5.41 0.79
C ARG A 523 -29.72 6.27 0.45
N LYS A 524 -29.68 7.55 0.78
CA LYS A 524 -30.76 8.50 0.48
C LYS A 524 -31.02 8.73 -1.02
N ASP A 525 -30.02 8.49 -1.86
CA ASP A 525 -30.10 8.77 -3.30
C ASP A 525 -30.66 7.57 -4.08
N VAL A 526 -30.66 6.37 -3.50
CA VAL A 526 -31.05 5.11 -4.18
C VAL A 526 -32.23 4.39 -3.55
N ILE A 527 -32.65 4.79 -2.34
CA ILE A 527 -33.77 4.16 -1.63
C ILE A 527 -34.77 5.27 -1.23
N ALA A 528 -35.45 5.79 -2.24
CA ALA A 528 -36.51 6.80 -2.04
C ALA A 528 -37.71 6.29 -1.24
N ASP A 529 -37.93 4.95 -1.21
CA ASP A 529 -39.13 4.31 -0.65
C ASP A 529 -38.96 3.75 0.76
N LEU A 530 -37.82 3.99 1.42
CA LEU A 530 -37.64 3.59 2.82
C LEU A 530 -38.18 4.68 3.75
N PRO A 531 -38.86 4.29 4.86
CA PRO A 531 -39.29 5.24 5.85
C PRO A 531 -38.13 6.07 6.37
N SER A 532 -38.37 7.36 6.61
CA SER A 532 -37.38 8.28 7.13
C SER A 532 -36.76 7.73 8.43
N ARG A 533 -35.45 7.75 8.52
CA ARG A 533 -34.72 7.34 9.74
C ARG A 533 -35.04 8.37 10.84
N THR A 534 -35.72 7.95 11.88
CA THR A 534 -35.82 8.70 13.14
C THR A 534 -34.56 8.43 13.96
N THR A 535 -33.90 9.49 14.38
CA THR A 535 -32.74 9.40 15.27
C THR A 535 -33.11 9.95 16.62
N GLU A 536 -33.20 9.10 17.63
CA GLU A 536 -33.37 9.50 19.02
C GLU A 536 -32.01 9.51 19.72
N ILE A 537 -31.68 10.64 20.35
CA ILE A 537 -30.45 10.79 21.10
C ILE A 537 -30.76 10.70 22.58
N LEU A 538 -30.50 9.51 23.16
CA LEU A 538 -30.57 9.33 24.61
C LEU A 538 -29.27 9.80 25.24
N ARG A 539 -29.35 10.83 26.08
CA ARG A 539 -28.19 11.33 26.84
C ARG A 539 -28.27 10.75 28.25
N ILE A 540 -27.31 9.88 28.56
CA ILE A 540 -27.17 9.27 29.87
C ILE A 540 -26.01 10.00 30.58
N PRO A 541 -26.25 10.64 31.74
CA PRO A 541 -25.16 11.26 32.51
C PRO A 541 -24.20 10.19 33.03
N PRO A 542 -22.90 10.39 32.98
CA PRO A 542 -21.93 9.47 33.55
C PRO A 542 -22.03 9.50 35.10
N THR A 543 -21.66 8.40 35.74
CA THR A 543 -21.51 8.37 37.21
C THR A 543 -20.26 9.15 37.63
N ASP A 544 -20.20 9.55 38.91
CA ASP A 544 -19.05 10.29 39.45
C ASP A 544 -17.75 9.48 39.34
N GLU A 545 -17.83 8.16 39.51
CA GLU A 545 -16.70 7.24 39.34
C GLU A 545 -16.21 7.18 37.88
N GLN A 546 -17.15 7.09 36.94
CA GLN A 546 -16.82 7.15 35.49
C GLN A 546 -16.13 8.47 35.15
N LEU A 547 -16.64 9.58 35.69
CA LEU A 547 -16.12 10.91 35.44
C LEU A 547 -14.71 11.08 36.05
N SER A 548 -14.50 10.60 37.26
CA SER A 548 -13.22 10.63 37.95
C SER A 548 -12.15 9.85 37.17
N LEU A 549 -12.47 8.63 36.77
CA LEU A 549 -11.60 7.76 36.01
C LEU A 549 -11.28 8.34 34.62
N HIS A 550 -12.31 8.84 33.94
CA HIS A 550 -12.14 9.54 32.65
C HIS A 550 -11.22 10.76 32.78
N ASN A 551 -11.45 11.61 33.76
CA ASN A 551 -10.66 12.82 33.98
C ASN A 551 -9.20 12.51 34.34
N TRP A 552 -8.95 11.43 35.10
CA TRP A 552 -7.60 10.99 35.39
C TRP A 552 -6.85 10.61 34.11
N HIS A 553 -7.42 9.77 33.26
CA HIS A 553 -6.81 9.40 31.98
C HIS A 553 -6.68 10.59 31.01
N LYS A 554 -7.65 11.52 30.99
CA LYS A 554 -7.60 12.76 30.21
C LYS A 554 -6.43 13.66 30.62
N LYS A 555 -6.11 13.75 31.93
CA LYS A 555 -4.92 14.47 32.42
C LYS A 555 -3.63 13.83 31.90
N GLN A 556 -3.54 12.51 31.86
CA GLN A 556 -2.38 11.81 31.28
C GLN A 556 -2.22 12.11 29.78
N VAL A 557 -3.32 12.08 29.01
CA VAL A 557 -3.32 12.48 27.60
C VAL A 557 -2.78 13.90 27.44
N SER A 558 -3.31 14.86 28.23
CA SER A 558 -2.88 16.26 28.16
C SER A 558 -1.40 16.46 28.51
N ARG A 559 -0.88 15.72 29.50
CA ARG A 559 0.54 15.76 29.90
C ARG A 559 1.44 15.25 28.76
N ILE A 560 1.08 14.12 28.14
CA ILE A 560 1.87 13.53 27.04
C ILE A 560 1.88 14.42 25.80
N ILE A 561 0.72 14.96 25.40
CA ILE A 561 0.61 15.80 24.18
C ILE A 561 1.40 17.13 24.31
N ARG A 562 1.63 17.63 25.53
CA ARG A 562 2.40 18.85 25.75
C ARG A 562 3.91 18.68 25.56
N LYS A 563 4.41 17.44 25.51
CA LYS A 563 5.83 17.19 25.24
C LYS A 563 6.20 17.69 23.83
N PRO A 564 7.32 18.36 23.65
CA PRO A 564 7.77 18.83 22.33
C PRO A 564 8.14 17.68 21.40
N TYR A 565 8.44 16.50 21.98
CA TYR A 565 8.79 15.28 21.27
C TYR A 565 8.16 14.07 21.98
N LEU A 566 7.58 13.14 21.20
CA LEU A 566 6.96 11.93 21.73
C LEU A 566 7.85 10.71 21.47
N THR A 567 8.20 10.00 22.55
CA THR A 567 8.91 8.73 22.49
C THR A 567 7.97 7.57 22.10
N GLU A 568 8.51 6.39 21.80
CA GLU A 568 7.72 5.19 21.54
C GLU A 568 6.83 4.85 22.75
N MET A 569 7.35 5.02 23.97
CA MET A 569 6.60 4.81 25.22
C MET A 569 5.49 5.84 25.39
N ASP A 570 5.73 7.10 25.07
CA ASP A 570 4.69 8.13 25.10
C ASP A 570 3.53 7.81 24.18
N ILE A 571 3.83 7.33 22.96
CA ILE A 571 2.80 6.90 22.00
C ILE A 571 1.99 5.71 22.54
N MET A 572 2.64 4.73 23.17
CA MET A 572 1.96 3.60 23.77
C MET A 572 1.06 4.02 24.93
N ARG A 573 1.55 4.88 25.84
CA ARG A 573 0.78 5.42 26.97
C ARG A 573 -0.37 6.29 26.51
N LEU A 574 -0.14 7.13 25.49
CA LEU A 574 -1.18 7.96 24.91
C LEU A 574 -2.33 7.11 24.34
N ARG A 575 -2.01 6.05 23.59
CA ARG A 575 -3.00 5.11 23.06
C ARG A 575 -3.77 4.42 24.18
N GLN A 576 -3.09 3.98 25.22
CA GLN A 576 -3.72 3.34 26.37
C GLN A 576 -4.63 4.31 27.14
N ALA A 577 -4.17 5.52 27.42
CA ALA A 577 -4.96 6.54 28.12
C ALA A 577 -6.22 6.91 27.32
N LEU A 578 -6.11 7.10 26.01
CA LEU A 578 -7.27 7.36 25.13
C LEU A 578 -8.26 6.19 25.12
N LEU A 579 -7.75 4.95 25.09
CA LEU A 579 -8.60 3.76 25.17
C LEU A 579 -9.34 3.70 26.52
N CYS A 580 -8.65 3.95 27.64
CA CYS A 580 -9.25 3.97 28.95
C CYS A 580 -10.28 5.10 29.10
N CYS A 581 -10.05 6.29 28.52
CA CYS A 581 -11.07 7.34 28.46
C CYS A 581 -12.35 6.89 27.75
N ARG A 582 -12.21 6.13 26.65
CA ARG A 582 -13.36 5.61 25.93
C ARG A 582 -14.05 4.48 26.69
N MET A 583 -13.28 3.60 27.33
CA MET A 583 -13.81 2.45 28.08
C MET A 583 -14.54 2.91 29.35
N SER A 584 -14.01 3.90 30.08
CA SER A 584 -14.65 4.46 31.28
C SER A 584 -16.01 5.12 30.98
N ALA A 585 -16.20 5.65 29.76
CA ALA A 585 -17.48 6.19 29.35
C ALA A 585 -18.57 5.09 29.21
N ASN A 586 -18.18 3.84 28.93
CA ASN A 586 -19.12 2.72 28.83
C ASN A 586 -19.32 2.03 30.19
N SER A 587 -18.23 1.74 30.90
CA SER A 587 -18.26 1.13 32.24
C SER A 587 -16.87 1.21 32.90
N THR A 588 -16.83 1.48 34.20
CA THR A 588 -15.58 1.43 35.02
C THR A 588 -14.97 0.03 35.01
N PHE A 589 -15.79 -1.01 35.01
CA PHE A 589 -15.35 -2.42 34.94
C PHE A 589 -14.46 -2.74 33.72
N LEU A 590 -14.64 -2.05 32.61
CA LEU A 590 -13.80 -2.25 31.43
C LEU A 590 -12.35 -1.77 31.63
N VAL A 591 -12.14 -0.83 32.56
CA VAL A 591 -10.82 -0.28 32.89
C VAL A 591 -10.20 -1.01 34.07
N ASP A 592 -10.90 -1.06 35.21
CA ASP A 592 -10.37 -1.55 36.49
C ASP A 592 -10.68 -3.02 36.79
N LYS A 593 -11.57 -3.65 35.97
CA LYS A 593 -12.03 -5.03 36.15
C LYS A 593 -12.59 -5.34 37.54
N GLN A 594 -12.92 -4.32 38.31
CA GLN A 594 -13.66 -4.46 39.55
C GLN A 594 -15.14 -4.37 39.27
N PRO A 595 -16.00 -5.22 39.86
CA PRO A 595 -17.43 -5.08 39.68
C PRO A 595 -17.87 -3.69 40.16
N PRO A 596 -18.77 -3.01 39.44
CA PRO A 596 -19.34 -1.77 39.95
C PRO A 596 -20.02 -2.06 41.28
N GLY A 597 -19.65 -1.31 42.30
CA GLY A 597 -20.23 -1.41 43.63
C GLY A 597 -21.71 -1.08 43.64
#